data_5472e9e377336b1751bede32ec753df6
#
_entry.id   5472e9e377336b1751bede32ec753df6
#
_cell.length_a   1.000
_cell.length_b   1.000
_cell.length_c   1.000
_cell.angle_alpha   90.00
_cell.angle_beta   90.00
_cell.angle_gamma   90.00
#
_symmetry.space_group_name_H-M   'P 1'
#
loop_
_entity.id
_entity.type
_entity.pdbx_description
1 polymer ?
#
loop_
_entity_poly.entity_id
_entity_poly.type
_entity_poly.pdbx_seq_one_letter_code
_entity_poly.pdbx_strand_id
1 'polypeptide(L)'
;MTALVAVVLALHAGVFGVLGVNLVAFARGRAQDLPAPPDGADDDGGGAAPAVSVLVPARNEEDNLRRLLPSLLAQRGVTFEAVVVDDASEDGTWGVLEAHADPRLVPVRGDGPPAGWVGKPHALYQATRRATGRVYVFLDADAELRDDRALARLVGRWQANGGAGTALSGLPRYLDRGPAALLTSLVPFAILAALPVPLVPRTKSPGLSAVNGQVWVLGADDYRRLEPHAEVRGEVLEDVMIGRYLKRSGVRLFVEDLSLELAVRMYRSFGEAWAGFRKNSYLLAGGRPAPFAAFFALYALSWVAPTALVLGAAAGWAPAVAAWPLATLVLVKLAVDRWAGFPVWVSALAPVTLACGAALQLDSAWAHARGRVAWKGRSVADRRPAPPAARA
;
A
#
# COMPACT_ATOMS: atom_id res chain seq x y z
N MET A 1 8.50 -22.15 -29.83
CA MET A 1 9.32 -21.97 -28.62
C MET A 1 10.15 -20.67 -28.67
N THR A 2 10.96 -20.43 -29.68
CA THR A 2 11.81 -19.21 -29.81
C THR A 2 11.01 -17.92 -29.80
N ALA A 3 9.84 -17.88 -30.48
CA ALA A 3 8.96 -16.71 -30.45
C ALA A 3 8.42 -16.42 -29.05
N LEU A 4 8.08 -17.44 -28.28
CA LEU A 4 7.61 -17.26 -26.89
C LEU A 4 8.74 -16.70 -26.01
N VAL A 5 9.96 -17.22 -26.12
CA VAL A 5 11.13 -16.69 -25.42
C VAL A 5 11.36 -15.23 -25.77
N ALA A 6 11.30 -14.87 -27.04
CA ALA A 6 11.47 -13.48 -27.50
C ALA A 6 10.38 -12.55 -26.94
N VAL A 7 9.13 -12.98 -26.91
CA VAL A 7 8.02 -12.20 -26.31
C VAL A 7 8.25 -11.97 -24.82
N VAL A 8 8.60 -13.01 -24.06
CA VAL A 8 8.85 -12.87 -22.63
C VAL A 8 10.05 -11.95 -22.36
N LEU A 9 11.14 -12.08 -23.11
CA LEU A 9 12.29 -11.18 -22.98
C LEU A 9 11.96 -9.73 -23.34
N ALA A 10 11.12 -9.49 -24.34
CA ALA A 10 10.65 -8.14 -24.67
C ALA A 10 9.80 -7.54 -23.54
N LEU A 11 8.90 -8.33 -22.91
CA LEU A 11 8.16 -7.90 -21.74
C LEU A 11 9.10 -7.56 -20.58
N HIS A 12 10.09 -8.42 -20.31
CA HIS A 12 11.06 -8.15 -19.26
C HIS A 12 11.92 -6.91 -19.53
N ALA A 13 12.31 -6.66 -20.80
CA ALA A 13 13.01 -5.43 -21.17
C ALA A 13 12.17 -4.18 -20.84
N GLY A 14 10.87 -4.21 -21.11
CA GLY A 14 9.94 -3.15 -20.69
C GLY A 14 9.92 -2.96 -19.18
N VAL A 15 9.85 -4.06 -18.41
CA VAL A 15 9.91 -4.03 -16.93
C VAL A 15 11.24 -3.45 -16.43
N PHE A 16 12.37 -3.84 -17.01
CA PHE A 16 13.67 -3.25 -16.66
C PHE A 16 13.71 -1.74 -16.93
N GLY A 17 13.13 -1.29 -18.04
CA GLY A 17 12.99 0.13 -18.36
C GLY A 17 12.18 0.87 -17.29
N VAL A 18 11.00 0.36 -16.92
CA VAL A 18 10.14 0.93 -15.86
C VAL A 18 10.85 0.94 -14.52
N LEU A 19 11.47 -0.17 -14.14
CA LEU A 19 12.22 -0.29 -12.88
C LEU A 19 13.40 0.70 -12.84
N GLY A 20 14.19 0.80 -13.92
CA GLY A 20 15.31 1.74 -13.99
C GLY A 20 14.87 3.19 -13.81
N VAL A 21 13.78 3.59 -14.50
CA VAL A 21 13.20 4.94 -14.38
C VAL A 21 12.70 5.19 -12.94
N ASN A 22 12.07 4.20 -12.31
CA ASN A 22 11.59 4.29 -10.93
C ASN A 22 12.73 4.42 -9.92
N LEU A 23 13.77 3.61 -10.04
CA LEU A 23 14.94 3.67 -9.15
C LEU A 23 15.67 5.00 -9.25
N VAL A 24 15.81 5.56 -10.47
CA VAL A 24 16.39 6.89 -10.68
C VAL A 24 15.50 7.98 -10.04
N ALA A 25 14.18 7.89 -10.20
CA ALA A 25 13.25 8.84 -9.60
C ALA A 25 13.32 8.81 -8.07
N PHE A 26 13.37 7.62 -7.48
CA PHE A 26 13.47 7.45 -6.04
C PHE A 26 14.82 7.92 -5.48
N ALA A 27 15.93 7.65 -6.18
CA ALA A 27 17.23 8.16 -5.80
C ALA A 27 17.28 9.70 -5.78
N ARG A 28 16.64 10.35 -6.78
CA ARG A 28 16.51 11.82 -6.82
C ARG A 28 15.65 12.34 -5.70
N GLY A 29 14.52 11.70 -5.41
CA GLY A 29 13.65 12.09 -4.30
C GLY A 29 14.33 11.98 -2.93
N ARG A 30 15.20 10.98 -2.73
CA ARG A 30 16.01 10.85 -1.50
C ARG A 30 17.05 11.96 -1.34
N ALA A 31 17.59 12.47 -2.42
CA ALA A 31 18.62 13.52 -2.43
C ALA A 31 18.02 14.95 -2.39
N GLN A 32 16.70 15.08 -2.38
CA GLN A 32 16.03 16.37 -2.37
C GLN A 32 16.12 17.01 -0.98
N ASP A 33 16.51 18.28 -0.94
CA ASP A 33 16.38 19.10 0.26
C ASP A 33 14.90 19.31 0.58
N LEU A 34 14.52 18.98 1.80
CA LEU A 34 13.14 19.09 2.24
C LEU A 34 12.90 20.45 2.90
N PRO A 35 11.80 21.13 2.58
CA PRO A 35 11.40 22.34 3.30
C PRO A 35 11.12 22.00 4.76
N ALA A 36 11.25 23.00 5.62
CA ALA A 36 10.84 22.87 7.01
C ALA A 36 9.34 22.53 7.07
N PRO A 37 8.92 21.68 8.02
CA PRO A 37 7.49 21.40 8.23
C PRO A 37 6.72 22.69 8.51
N PRO A 38 5.40 22.75 8.23
CA PRO A 38 4.59 23.93 8.49
C PRO A 38 4.56 24.22 9.99
N ASP A 39 4.91 25.43 10.34
CA ASP A 39 4.85 26.07 11.67
C ASP A 39 5.15 25.18 12.91
N GLY A 40 6.23 25.46 13.58
CA GLY A 40 6.53 24.91 14.89
C GLY A 40 7.63 23.86 14.86
N ALA A 41 8.78 24.22 14.36
CA ALA A 41 10.01 23.63 14.87
C ALA A 41 10.02 23.83 16.39
N ASP A 42 10.28 22.79 17.14
CA ASP A 42 10.60 22.80 18.55
C ASP A 42 9.52 23.42 19.48
N ASP A 43 8.27 22.91 19.41
CA ASP A 43 7.29 23.26 20.45
C ASP A 43 7.33 22.23 21.59
N ASP A 44 7.89 22.65 22.71
CA ASP A 44 7.91 21.96 24.00
C ASP A 44 6.53 22.02 24.70
N GLY A 45 5.43 21.96 23.97
CA GLY A 45 4.12 21.71 24.56
C GLY A 45 3.25 22.93 24.86
N GLY A 46 3.45 24.06 24.20
CA GLY A 46 2.64 25.27 24.40
C GLY A 46 1.44 25.39 23.46
N GLY A 47 0.28 24.80 23.77
CA GLY A 47 -1.07 25.27 23.41
C GLY A 47 -1.46 25.55 21.94
N ALA A 48 -0.58 25.45 20.97
CA ALA A 48 -0.92 25.66 19.56
C ALA A 48 -1.66 24.45 18.97
N ALA A 49 -2.60 24.70 18.05
CA ALA A 49 -3.28 23.63 17.33
C ALA A 49 -2.25 22.78 16.52
N PRO A 50 -2.40 21.45 16.49
CA PRO A 50 -1.45 20.59 15.78
C PRO A 50 -1.39 20.93 14.28
N ALA A 51 -0.17 20.94 13.72
CA ALA A 51 0.01 21.12 12.29
C ALA A 51 -0.43 19.87 11.52
N VAL A 52 -0.28 18.70 12.13
CA VAL A 52 -0.49 17.40 11.51
C VAL A 52 -1.44 16.54 12.35
N SER A 53 -2.42 15.89 11.70
CA SER A 53 -3.16 14.79 12.31
C SER A 53 -2.72 13.47 11.66
N VAL A 54 -2.15 12.57 12.45
CA VAL A 54 -1.84 11.20 12.05
C VAL A 54 -3.07 10.34 12.35
N LEU A 55 -3.62 9.72 11.30
CA LEU A 55 -4.92 9.03 11.34
C LEU A 55 -4.70 7.52 11.16
N VAL A 56 -5.01 6.75 12.19
CA VAL A 56 -4.70 5.32 12.26
C VAL A 56 -5.99 4.52 12.48
N PRO A 57 -6.37 3.64 11.56
CA PRO A 57 -7.44 2.68 11.78
C PRO A 57 -6.89 1.44 12.48
N ALA A 58 -7.54 0.98 13.54
CA ALA A 58 -7.14 -0.20 14.27
C ALA A 58 -8.32 -1.17 14.41
N ARG A 59 -8.12 -2.44 14.04
CA ARG A 59 -9.01 -3.55 14.37
C ARG A 59 -8.19 -4.81 14.58
N ASN A 60 -8.20 -5.32 15.80
CA ASN A 60 -7.38 -6.45 16.22
C ASN A 60 -5.90 -6.20 15.86
N GLU A 61 -5.36 -5.10 16.40
CA GLU A 61 -4.03 -4.57 16.11
C GLU A 61 -3.17 -4.43 17.38
N GLU A 62 -3.47 -5.17 18.44
CA GLU A 62 -2.77 -5.06 19.73
C GLU A 62 -1.26 -5.04 19.58
N ASP A 63 -0.68 -6.05 18.92
CA ASP A 63 0.77 -6.15 18.76
C ASP A 63 1.34 -5.10 17.81
N ASN A 64 0.57 -4.64 16.84
CA ASN A 64 0.99 -3.61 15.92
C ASN A 64 1.03 -2.24 16.62
N LEU A 65 0.01 -1.89 17.40
CA LEU A 65 -0.01 -0.65 18.17
C LEU A 65 1.09 -0.61 19.23
N ARG A 66 1.46 -1.73 19.86
CA ARG A 66 2.61 -1.81 20.79
C ARG A 66 3.94 -1.40 20.12
N ARG A 67 4.05 -1.51 18.79
CA ARG A 67 5.23 -1.07 18.02
C ARG A 67 5.06 0.33 17.46
N LEU A 68 3.89 0.62 16.88
CA LEU A 68 3.63 1.92 16.26
C LEU A 68 3.67 3.06 17.27
N LEU A 69 2.93 2.96 18.39
CA LEU A 69 2.76 4.08 19.32
C LEU A 69 4.08 4.61 19.88
N PRO A 70 5.04 3.78 20.35
CA PRO A 70 6.34 4.32 20.80
C PRO A 70 7.08 5.08 19.70
N SER A 71 7.09 4.58 18.45
CA SER A 71 7.76 5.25 17.34
C SER A 71 7.04 6.52 16.89
N LEU A 72 5.72 6.56 16.97
CA LEU A 72 4.90 7.73 16.63
C LEU A 72 4.99 8.81 17.70
N LEU A 73 4.87 8.45 18.98
CA LEU A 73 4.93 9.40 20.07
C LEU A 73 6.34 9.93 20.35
N ALA A 74 7.38 9.31 19.80
CA ALA A 74 8.75 9.82 19.82
C ALA A 74 9.01 10.91 18.76
N GLN A 75 8.06 11.22 17.87
CA GLN A 75 8.26 12.14 16.77
C GLN A 75 8.46 13.58 17.24
N ARG A 76 9.39 14.28 16.57
CA ARG A 76 9.81 15.66 16.83
C ARG A 76 9.90 16.48 15.54
N GLY A 77 10.04 17.80 15.67
CA GLY A 77 10.22 18.71 14.54
C GLY A 77 8.93 19.00 13.76
N VAL A 78 7.77 18.59 14.30
CA VAL A 78 6.44 18.95 13.82
C VAL A 78 5.44 18.76 14.96
N THR A 79 4.53 19.71 15.15
CA THR A 79 3.42 19.56 16.10
C THR A 79 2.36 18.62 15.50
N PHE A 80 1.94 17.62 16.26
CA PHE A 80 0.97 16.64 15.75
C PHE A 80 0.04 16.11 16.84
N GLU A 81 -1.08 15.58 16.40
CA GLU A 81 -1.95 14.67 17.14
C GLU A 81 -2.01 13.31 16.42
N ALA A 82 -2.27 12.26 17.16
CA ALA A 82 -2.47 10.90 16.66
C ALA A 82 -3.89 10.44 16.97
N VAL A 83 -4.78 10.47 15.99
CA VAL A 83 -6.15 9.98 16.13
C VAL A 83 -6.22 8.52 15.75
N VAL A 84 -6.36 7.65 16.73
CA VAL A 84 -6.40 6.19 16.54
C VAL A 84 -7.82 5.68 16.78
N VAL A 85 -8.44 5.13 15.74
CA VAL A 85 -9.81 4.61 15.82
C VAL A 85 -9.78 3.10 15.98
N ASP A 86 -10.21 2.61 17.13
CA ASP A 86 -10.46 1.19 17.37
C ASP A 86 -11.82 0.81 16.78
N ASP A 87 -11.83 0.12 15.63
CA ASP A 87 -13.03 -0.32 14.91
C ASP A 87 -13.64 -1.59 15.53
N ALA A 88 -14.05 -1.53 16.79
CA ALA A 88 -14.65 -2.61 17.56
C ALA A 88 -13.77 -3.87 17.59
N SER A 89 -12.53 -3.74 18.08
CA SER A 89 -11.60 -4.85 18.29
C SER A 89 -12.07 -5.83 19.36
N GLU A 90 -11.66 -7.09 19.22
CA GLU A 90 -11.99 -8.19 20.12
C GLU A 90 -10.76 -8.68 20.92
N ASP A 91 -9.58 -8.08 20.65
CA ASP A 91 -8.29 -8.33 21.32
C ASP A 91 -7.95 -7.19 22.30
N GLY A 92 -6.70 -7.12 22.74
CA GLY A 92 -6.20 -6.07 23.64
C GLY A 92 -5.94 -4.71 22.99
N THR A 93 -6.36 -4.46 21.74
CA THR A 93 -6.13 -3.20 21.00
C THR A 93 -6.51 -1.97 21.82
N TRP A 94 -7.73 -1.92 22.38
CA TRP A 94 -8.19 -0.79 23.19
C TRP A 94 -7.34 -0.61 24.46
N GLY A 95 -7.01 -1.69 25.15
CA GLY A 95 -6.18 -1.64 26.36
C GLY A 95 -4.78 -1.06 26.10
N VAL A 96 -4.22 -1.28 24.89
CA VAL A 96 -2.95 -0.66 24.47
C VAL A 96 -3.12 0.85 24.34
N LEU A 97 -4.22 1.34 23.79
CA LEU A 97 -4.50 2.78 23.65
C LEU A 97 -4.68 3.44 25.03
N GLU A 98 -5.45 2.84 25.92
CA GLU A 98 -5.70 3.37 27.28
C GLU A 98 -4.42 3.40 28.13
N ALA A 99 -3.48 2.52 27.89
CA ALA A 99 -2.22 2.46 28.64
C ALA A 99 -1.24 3.60 28.30
N HIS A 100 -1.48 4.37 27.22
CA HIS A 100 -0.62 5.47 26.79
C HIS A 100 -1.20 6.83 27.21
N ALA A 101 -0.63 7.42 28.25
CA ALA A 101 -1.05 8.74 28.76
C ALA A 101 -0.27 9.88 28.06
N ASP A 102 -0.37 9.96 26.73
CA ASP A 102 0.26 11.06 25.96
C ASP A 102 -0.83 12.01 25.46
N PRO A 103 -0.74 13.34 25.73
CA PRO A 103 -1.78 14.30 25.33
C PRO A 103 -1.96 14.44 23.82
N ARG A 104 -0.99 14.00 23.02
CA ARG A 104 -1.08 13.98 21.55
C ARG A 104 -1.87 12.78 21.03
N LEU A 105 -2.07 11.73 21.85
CA LEU A 105 -2.84 10.56 21.46
C LEU A 105 -4.33 10.80 21.74
N VAL A 106 -5.13 10.69 20.68
CA VAL A 106 -6.59 10.81 20.70
C VAL A 106 -7.21 9.44 20.36
N PRO A 107 -7.43 8.58 21.36
CA PRO A 107 -8.08 7.30 21.12
C PRO A 107 -9.57 7.47 20.87
N VAL A 108 -10.11 6.82 19.86
CA VAL A 108 -11.52 6.85 19.49
C VAL A 108 -12.06 5.42 19.45
N ARG A 109 -13.12 5.16 20.21
CA ARG A 109 -13.82 3.87 20.18
C ARG A 109 -14.90 3.91 19.11
N GLY A 110 -14.82 3.04 18.12
CA GLY A 110 -15.81 2.88 17.06
C GLY A 110 -16.72 1.70 17.30
N ASP A 111 -17.97 1.81 16.86
CA ASP A 111 -18.99 0.75 16.96
C ASP A 111 -18.99 -0.20 15.75
N GLY A 112 -17.97 -0.12 14.90
CA GLY A 112 -17.92 -0.82 13.63
C GLY A 112 -18.59 -0.06 12.48
N PRO A 113 -18.44 -0.53 11.23
CA PRO A 113 -18.97 0.17 10.08
C PRO A 113 -20.49 -0.01 9.97
N PRO A 114 -21.23 1.07 9.65
CA PRO A 114 -22.66 0.99 9.34
C PRO A 114 -22.87 0.32 7.97
N ALA A 115 -24.13 0.03 7.64
CA ALA A 115 -24.48 -0.55 6.35
C ALA A 115 -23.93 0.28 5.19
N GLY A 116 -23.34 -0.38 4.19
CA GLY A 116 -22.71 0.24 3.03
C GLY A 116 -21.28 0.73 3.23
N TRP A 117 -20.70 0.58 4.43
CA TRP A 117 -19.31 0.90 4.70
C TRP A 117 -18.45 -0.35 4.92
N VAL A 118 -17.22 -0.30 4.48
CA VAL A 118 -16.15 -1.23 4.87
C VAL A 118 -15.42 -0.67 6.09
N GLY A 119 -14.86 -1.54 6.95
CA GLY A 119 -14.31 -1.15 8.26
C GLY A 119 -13.24 -0.07 8.16
N LYS A 120 -12.17 -0.30 7.38
CA LYS A 120 -11.04 0.64 7.30
C LYS A 120 -11.44 2.03 6.78
N PRO A 121 -12.16 2.17 5.64
CA PRO A 121 -12.67 3.49 5.22
C PRO A 121 -13.53 4.17 6.27
N HIS A 122 -14.37 3.42 6.98
CA HIS A 122 -15.22 4.00 8.02
C HIS A 122 -14.41 4.49 9.22
N ALA A 123 -13.45 3.70 9.70
CA ALA A 123 -12.58 4.08 10.81
C ALA A 123 -11.76 5.35 10.46
N LEU A 124 -11.19 5.42 9.24
CA LEU A 124 -10.47 6.60 8.77
C LEU A 124 -11.38 7.81 8.59
N TYR A 125 -12.61 7.61 8.09
CA TYR A 125 -13.59 8.69 8.02
C TYR A 125 -13.95 9.23 9.42
N GLN A 126 -14.12 8.37 10.42
CA GLN A 126 -14.32 8.80 11.81
C GLN A 126 -13.10 9.55 12.35
N ALA A 127 -11.87 9.06 12.05
CA ALA A 127 -10.65 9.74 12.45
C ALA A 127 -10.59 11.18 11.92
N THR A 128 -10.94 11.39 10.64
CA THR A 128 -10.93 12.75 10.05
C THR A 128 -11.97 13.69 10.64
N ARG A 129 -13.04 13.16 11.23
CA ARG A 129 -14.05 13.99 11.93
C ARG A 129 -13.57 14.47 13.31
N ARG A 130 -12.52 13.87 13.85
CA ARG A 130 -11.88 14.25 15.13
C ARG A 130 -10.60 15.05 14.91
N ALA A 131 -10.00 14.94 13.73
CA ALA A 131 -8.75 15.57 13.35
C ALA A 131 -8.86 17.09 13.30
N THR A 132 -7.88 17.77 13.91
CA THR A 132 -7.81 19.24 14.01
C THR A 132 -6.65 19.84 13.21
N GLY A 133 -5.68 19.00 12.79
CA GLY A 133 -4.51 19.41 12.03
C GLY A 133 -4.82 19.88 10.60
N ARG A 134 -3.87 20.62 10.03
CA ARG A 134 -3.96 21.15 8.66
C ARG A 134 -3.51 20.15 7.59
N VAL A 135 -2.74 19.15 8.00
CA VAL A 135 -2.25 18.07 7.11
C VAL A 135 -2.66 16.74 7.72
N TYR A 136 -3.26 15.89 6.91
CA TYR A 136 -3.66 14.53 7.30
C TYR A 136 -2.63 13.53 6.78
N VAL A 137 -2.08 12.76 7.70
CA VAL A 137 -1.21 11.61 7.43
C VAL A 137 -1.99 10.36 7.78
N PHE A 138 -2.41 9.61 6.78
CA PHE A 138 -3.06 8.32 6.95
C PHE A 138 -1.99 7.24 7.08
N LEU A 139 -2.05 6.45 8.15
CA LEU A 139 -1.03 5.47 8.48
C LEU A 139 -1.68 4.17 8.97
N ASP A 140 -1.30 3.03 8.40
CA ASP A 140 -1.77 1.74 8.89
C ASP A 140 -1.09 1.38 10.22
N ALA A 141 -1.78 0.61 11.06
CA ALA A 141 -1.31 0.21 12.38
C ALA A 141 -0.05 -0.70 12.34
N ASP A 142 0.23 -1.35 11.21
CA ASP A 142 1.40 -2.21 11.00
C ASP A 142 2.67 -1.46 10.60
N ALA A 143 2.59 -0.11 10.52
CA ALA A 143 3.72 0.77 10.25
C ALA A 143 4.52 1.09 11.51
N GLU A 144 5.80 1.43 11.31
CA GLU A 144 6.72 1.94 12.33
C GLU A 144 7.48 3.13 11.72
N LEU A 145 7.55 4.27 12.42
CA LEU A 145 8.41 5.39 12.04
C LEU A 145 9.86 5.06 12.40
N ARG A 146 10.81 5.32 11.48
CA ARG A 146 12.15 4.77 11.59
C ARG A 146 13.12 5.58 12.46
N ASP A 147 12.81 6.84 12.69
CA ASP A 147 13.51 7.72 13.62
C ASP A 147 12.58 8.84 14.10
N ASP A 148 13.06 9.70 14.99
CA ASP A 148 12.28 10.74 15.65
C ASP A 148 11.93 11.96 14.77
N ARG A 149 12.39 12.02 13.50
CA ARG A 149 12.07 13.07 12.51
C ARG A 149 11.36 12.54 11.26
N ALA A 150 10.98 11.29 11.26
CA ALA A 150 10.35 10.65 10.10
C ALA A 150 9.04 11.33 9.68
N LEU A 151 8.19 11.72 10.65
CA LEU A 151 6.94 12.43 10.38
C LEU A 151 7.21 13.83 9.79
N ALA A 152 8.15 14.57 10.33
CA ALA A 152 8.54 15.88 9.81
C ALA A 152 9.04 15.79 8.36
N ARG A 153 9.89 14.79 8.05
CA ARG A 153 10.35 14.55 6.67
C ARG A 153 9.20 14.14 5.73
N LEU A 154 8.29 13.31 6.18
CA LEU A 154 7.14 12.89 5.37
C LEU A 154 6.28 14.09 4.97
N VAL A 155 6.01 15.00 5.90
CA VAL A 155 5.26 16.23 5.62
C VAL A 155 6.08 17.18 4.75
N GLY A 156 7.39 17.33 4.99
CA GLY A 156 8.30 18.11 4.15
C GLY A 156 8.31 17.61 2.69
N ARG A 157 8.30 16.30 2.46
CA ARG A 157 8.16 15.73 1.11
C ARG A 157 6.84 16.13 0.44
N TRP A 158 5.74 16.03 1.17
CA TRP A 158 4.44 16.47 0.64
C TRP A 158 4.46 17.96 0.25
N GLN A 159 5.06 18.82 1.07
CA GLN A 159 5.22 20.25 0.78
C GLN A 159 6.13 20.49 -0.43
N ALA A 160 7.26 19.79 -0.53
CA ALA A 160 8.17 19.86 -1.67
C ALA A 160 7.49 19.50 -3.00
N ASN A 161 6.48 18.65 -2.95
CA ASN A 161 5.64 18.28 -4.10
C ASN A 161 4.52 19.29 -4.40
N GLY A 162 4.41 20.38 -3.64
CA GLY A 162 3.47 21.47 -3.85
C GLY A 162 2.38 21.61 -2.79
N GLY A 163 2.32 20.73 -1.80
CA GLY A 163 1.37 20.83 -0.67
C GLY A 163 -0.09 20.78 -1.12
N ALA A 164 -0.85 21.86 -0.92
CA ALA A 164 -2.27 21.93 -1.30
C ALA A 164 -2.51 21.54 -2.77
N GLY A 165 -3.58 20.80 -3.02
CA GLY A 165 -3.89 20.25 -4.34
C GLY A 165 -3.02 19.06 -4.75
N THR A 166 -2.19 18.54 -3.83
CA THR A 166 -1.36 17.36 -4.05
C THR A 166 -1.59 16.30 -2.99
N ALA A 167 -1.38 15.04 -3.36
CA ALA A 167 -1.32 13.92 -2.43
C ALA A 167 0.03 13.21 -2.58
N LEU A 168 0.61 12.81 -1.46
CA LEU A 168 1.82 12.01 -1.42
C LEU A 168 1.48 10.62 -0.92
N SER A 169 1.98 9.59 -1.56
CA SER A 169 2.02 8.21 -1.07
C SER A 169 3.38 7.61 -1.42
N GLY A 170 3.63 6.38 -1.00
CA GLY A 170 4.91 5.77 -1.33
C GLY A 170 5.09 4.37 -0.78
N LEU A 171 6.30 3.88 -0.95
CA LEU A 171 6.68 2.54 -0.56
C LEU A 171 7.58 2.59 0.70
N PRO A 172 7.14 1.98 1.81
CA PRO A 172 7.93 1.88 3.02
C PRO A 172 8.99 0.77 2.90
N ARG A 173 9.84 0.63 3.91
CA ARG A 173 10.72 -0.51 4.10
C ARG A 173 9.93 -1.71 4.60
N TYR A 174 10.08 -2.87 3.98
CA TYR A 174 9.42 -4.09 4.42
C TYR A 174 10.29 -4.86 5.41
N LEU A 175 9.71 -5.22 6.57
CA LEU A 175 10.41 -5.93 7.65
C LEU A 175 10.08 -7.42 7.71
N ASP A 176 9.23 -7.92 6.82
CA ASP A 176 8.87 -9.33 6.77
C ASP A 176 10.09 -10.20 6.44
N ARG A 177 10.38 -11.19 7.28
CA ARG A 177 11.57 -12.05 7.18
C ARG A 177 11.24 -13.54 7.04
N GLY A 178 10.08 -13.95 7.56
CA GLY A 178 9.60 -15.33 7.51
C GLY A 178 8.91 -15.68 6.18
N PRO A 179 8.19 -16.81 6.12
CA PRO A 179 7.50 -17.26 4.90
C PRO A 179 6.47 -16.28 4.32
N ALA A 180 5.90 -15.38 5.14
CA ALA A 180 5.04 -14.30 4.69
C ALA A 180 5.74 -13.40 3.64
N ALA A 181 7.07 -13.25 3.74
CA ALA A 181 7.87 -12.44 2.82
C ALA A 181 7.72 -12.88 1.35
N LEU A 182 7.43 -14.14 1.09
CA LEU A 182 7.14 -14.62 -0.28
C LEU A 182 5.96 -13.87 -0.90
N LEU A 183 4.89 -13.64 -0.13
CA LEU A 183 3.70 -12.95 -0.63
C LEU A 183 3.80 -11.43 -0.48
N THR A 184 4.30 -10.92 0.65
CA THR A 184 4.41 -9.48 0.87
C THR A 184 5.38 -8.81 -0.10
N SER A 185 6.39 -9.52 -0.59
CA SER A 185 7.31 -9.02 -1.61
C SER A 185 6.67 -8.82 -2.99
N LEU A 186 5.48 -9.36 -3.22
CA LEU A 186 4.71 -9.09 -4.44
C LEU A 186 4.15 -7.65 -4.48
N VAL A 187 3.98 -6.99 -3.34
CA VAL A 187 3.44 -5.62 -3.29
C VAL A 187 4.38 -4.61 -3.95
N PRO A 188 5.63 -4.42 -3.47
CA PRO A 188 6.56 -3.51 -4.14
C PRO A 188 6.93 -4.01 -5.55
N PHE A 189 6.97 -5.33 -5.78
CA PHE A 189 7.22 -5.88 -7.10
C PHE A 189 6.15 -5.46 -8.11
N ALA A 190 4.87 -5.56 -7.77
CA ALA A 190 3.78 -5.15 -8.65
C ALA A 190 3.82 -3.65 -8.97
N ILE A 191 4.14 -2.81 -7.99
CA ILE A 191 4.21 -1.36 -8.19
C ILE A 191 5.44 -0.99 -9.03
N LEU A 192 6.63 -1.42 -8.64
CA LEU A 192 7.88 -1.01 -9.29
C LEU A 192 8.09 -1.62 -10.67
N ALA A 193 7.54 -2.81 -10.92
CA ALA A 193 7.66 -3.47 -12.22
C ALA A 193 6.63 -2.98 -13.25
N ALA A 194 5.49 -2.41 -12.80
CA ALA A 194 4.38 -2.10 -13.71
C ALA A 194 4.00 -0.61 -13.76
N LEU A 195 4.26 0.18 -12.70
CA LEU A 195 3.88 1.58 -12.63
C LEU A 195 5.08 2.48 -12.90
N PRO A 196 5.12 3.25 -14.01
CA PRO A 196 6.15 4.27 -14.23
C PRO A 196 5.90 5.46 -13.30
N VAL A 197 6.46 5.42 -12.10
CA VAL A 197 6.22 6.36 -10.99
C VAL A 197 6.36 7.84 -11.42
N PRO A 198 7.36 8.25 -12.22
CA PRO A 198 7.47 9.65 -12.64
C PRO A 198 6.33 10.16 -13.52
N LEU A 199 5.56 9.25 -14.14
CA LEU A 199 4.39 9.64 -14.93
C LEU A 199 3.13 9.83 -14.06
N VAL A 200 3.12 9.30 -12.83
CA VAL A 200 1.96 9.42 -11.95
C VAL A 200 1.54 10.88 -11.76
N PRO A 201 2.39 11.84 -11.35
CA PRO A 201 1.97 13.23 -11.17
C PRO A 201 1.77 14.00 -12.48
N ARG A 202 2.26 13.48 -13.60
CA ARG A 202 2.25 14.15 -14.92
C ARG A 202 1.01 13.85 -15.75
N THR A 203 0.21 12.86 -15.34
CA THR A 203 -0.98 12.44 -16.09
C THR A 203 -2.24 12.58 -15.24
N LYS A 204 -3.37 12.80 -15.90
CA LYS A 204 -4.70 12.75 -15.26
C LYS A 204 -5.32 11.33 -15.33
N SER A 205 -4.63 10.36 -15.94
CA SER A 205 -5.14 9.00 -16.09
C SER A 205 -5.34 8.31 -14.74
N PRO A 206 -6.55 7.86 -14.40
CA PRO A 206 -6.78 7.08 -13.18
C PRO A 206 -6.07 5.72 -13.18
N GLY A 207 -5.70 5.21 -14.36
CA GLY A 207 -4.92 3.96 -14.47
C GLY A 207 -3.47 4.10 -14.03
N LEU A 208 -2.92 5.32 -14.02
CA LEU A 208 -1.59 5.63 -13.48
C LEU A 208 -1.73 6.27 -12.10
N SER A 209 -2.42 5.61 -11.18
CA SER A 209 -2.55 6.01 -9.78
C SER A 209 -2.07 4.89 -8.87
N ALA A 210 -1.36 5.26 -7.81
CA ALA A 210 -1.08 4.36 -6.70
C ALA A 210 -1.12 5.17 -5.41
N VAL A 211 -2.10 4.90 -4.58
CA VAL A 211 -2.06 5.20 -3.17
C VAL A 211 -1.77 3.88 -2.48
N ASN A 212 -0.75 3.85 -1.67
CA ASN A 212 -0.47 2.72 -0.80
C ASN A 212 -1.19 2.97 0.53
N GLY A 213 -2.13 2.10 0.87
CA GLY A 213 -2.94 2.21 2.08
C GLY A 213 -2.12 2.26 3.39
N GLN A 214 -0.86 1.84 3.34
CA GLN A 214 0.05 1.88 4.50
C GLN A 214 0.47 3.30 4.88
N VAL A 215 0.58 4.20 3.89
CA VAL A 215 0.92 5.61 4.13
C VAL A 215 0.49 6.50 2.96
N TRP A 216 -0.22 7.57 3.27
CA TRP A 216 -0.45 8.66 2.33
C TRP A 216 -0.77 9.97 3.06
N VAL A 217 -0.55 11.10 2.39
CA VAL A 217 -0.66 12.45 2.94
C VAL A 217 -1.53 13.30 2.04
N LEU A 218 -2.42 14.09 2.64
CA LEU A 218 -3.29 15.05 1.96
C LEU A 218 -3.53 16.27 2.86
N GLY A 219 -3.67 17.45 2.27
CA GLY A 219 -4.11 18.63 3.00
C GLY A 219 -5.54 18.47 3.56
N ALA A 220 -5.78 18.94 4.77
CA ALA A 220 -7.07 18.81 5.44
C ALA A 220 -8.21 19.49 4.65
N ASP A 221 -7.97 20.62 4.02
CA ASP A 221 -8.96 21.34 3.21
C ASP A 221 -9.31 20.55 1.93
N ASP A 222 -8.31 19.96 1.26
CA ASP A 222 -8.55 19.07 0.13
C ASP A 222 -9.35 17.84 0.58
N TYR A 223 -9.04 17.28 1.75
CA TYR A 223 -9.79 16.16 2.29
C TYR A 223 -11.25 16.53 2.58
N ARG A 224 -11.51 17.65 3.26
CA ARG A 224 -12.88 18.10 3.60
C ARG A 224 -13.70 18.40 2.34
N ARG A 225 -13.06 18.94 1.30
CA ARG A 225 -13.71 19.21 0.01
C ARG A 225 -14.05 17.93 -0.76
N LEU A 226 -13.24 16.88 -0.65
CA LEU A 226 -13.35 15.68 -1.48
C LEU A 226 -13.94 14.48 -0.75
N GLU A 227 -13.80 14.40 0.57
CA GLU A 227 -14.21 13.28 1.43
C GLU A 227 -13.92 11.89 0.83
N PRO A 228 -12.66 11.58 0.44
CA PRO A 228 -12.35 10.40 -0.38
C PRO A 228 -12.78 9.08 0.28
N HIS A 229 -12.74 8.96 1.60
CA HIS A 229 -13.22 7.73 2.28
C HIS A 229 -14.72 7.57 2.20
N ALA A 230 -15.51 8.66 2.19
CA ALA A 230 -16.95 8.58 1.99
C ALA A 230 -17.30 8.18 0.56
N GLU A 231 -16.53 8.64 -0.43
CA GLU A 231 -16.70 8.25 -1.84
C GLU A 231 -16.45 6.76 -2.06
N VAL A 232 -15.41 6.21 -1.41
CA VAL A 232 -15.04 4.79 -1.56
C VAL A 232 -15.56 3.90 -0.44
N ARG A 233 -16.56 4.31 0.30
CA ARG A 233 -17.04 3.67 1.55
C ARG A 233 -17.29 2.17 1.46
N GLY A 234 -17.73 1.66 0.30
CA GLY A 234 -18.02 0.25 0.05
C GLY A 234 -16.88 -0.54 -0.59
N GLU A 235 -15.76 0.11 -0.86
CA GLU A 235 -14.66 -0.50 -1.61
C GLU A 235 -13.71 -1.27 -0.69
N VAL A 236 -13.33 -2.47 -1.12
CA VAL A 236 -12.36 -3.32 -0.41
C VAL A 236 -10.92 -2.88 -0.72
N LEU A 237 -10.71 -2.36 -1.94
CA LEU A 237 -9.45 -1.75 -2.38
C LEU A 237 -9.57 -0.24 -2.28
N GLU A 238 -9.82 0.25 -1.08
CA GLU A 238 -10.07 1.67 -0.82
C GLU A 238 -8.93 2.56 -1.28
N ASP A 239 -7.70 2.15 -1.06
CA ASP A 239 -6.49 2.89 -1.41
C ASP A 239 -6.34 3.09 -2.92
N VAL A 240 -6.52 2.02 -3.71
CA VAL A 240 -6.51 2.11 -5.18
C VAL A 240 -7.63 3.01 -5.67
N MET A 241 -8.84 2.88 -5.10
CA MET A 241 -10.00 3.68 -5.51
C MET A 241 -9.86 5.13 -5.08
N ILE A 242 -9.29 5.43 -3.90
CA ILE A 242 -8.92 6.78 -3.47
C ILE A 242 -7.94 7.40 -4.47
N GLY A 243 -6.87 6.71 -4.84
CA GLY A 243 -5.90 7.21 -5.80
C GLY A 243 -6.54 7.59 -7.14
N ARG A 244 -7.45 6.74 -7.64
CA ARG A 244 -8.21 7.01 -8.86
C ARG A 244 -9.17 8.18 -8.71
N TYR A 245 -9.85 8.29 -7.59
CA TYR A 245 -10.77 9.38 -7.28
C TYR A 245 -10.04 10.72 -7.17
N LEU A 246 -8.96 10.80 -6.41
CA LEU A 246 -8.14 12.00 -6.25
C LEU A 246 -7.66 12.53 -7.61
N LYS A 247 -7.18 11.66 -8.51
CA LYS A 247 -6.75 12.05 -9.85
C LYS A 247 -7.90 12.60 -10.72
N ARG A 248 -9.09 11.97 -10.66
CA ARG A 248 -10.28 12.48 -11.37
C ARG A 248 -10.71 13.85 -10.83
N SER A 249 -10.49 14.09 -9.54
CA SER A 249 -10.81 15.36 -8.86
C SER A 249 -9.71 16.43 -9.02
N GLY A 250 -8.69 16.17 -9.85
CA GLY A 250 -7.64 17.13 -10.18
C GLY A 250 -6.49 17.22 -9.19
N VAL A 251 -6.45 16.36 -8.15
CA VAL A 251 -5.32 16.27 -7.22
C VAL A 251 -4.14 15.61 -7.93
N ARG A 252 -2.95 16.23 -7.83
CA ARG A 252 -1.70 15.64 -8.32
C ARG A 252 -1.20 14.62 -7.32
N LEU A 253 -1.07 13.38 -7.75
CA LEU A 253 -0.61 12.28 -6.90
C LEU A 253 0.88 12.03 -7.12
N PHE A 254 1.64 11.97 -6.04
CA PHE A 254 3.06 11.61 -6.03
C PHE A 254 3.26 10.27 -5.32
N VAL A 255 4.18 9.47 -5.85
CA VAL A 255 4.58 8.19 -5.25
C VAL A 255 6.08 8.22 -5.05
N GLU A 256 6.53 8.07 -3.81
CA GLU A 256 7.94 8.21 -3.47
C GLU A 256 8.48 6.99 -2.72
N ASP A 257 9.78 6.95 -2.59
CA ASP A 257 10.47 6.05 -1.69
C ASP A 257 10.43 6.60 -0.26
N LEU A 258 9.59 6.03 0.55
CA LEU A 258 9.42 6.38 1.95
C LEU A 258 10.12 5.38 2.90
N SER A 259 11.05 4.58 2.36
CA SER A 259 11.75 3.55 3.13
C SER A 259 12.73 4.11 4.18
N LEU A 260 13.05 5.40 4.14
CA LEU A 260 13.81 6.09 5.17
C LEU A 260 12.94 6.59 6.30
N GLU A 261 11.68 6.91 6.03
CA GLU A 261 10.72 7.42 7.00
C GLU A 261 9.95 6.29 7.69
N LEU A 262 9.57 5.26 6.94
CA LEU A 262 8.64 4.24 7.39
C LEU A 262 9.14 2.82 7.12
N ALA A 263 8.82 1.94 8.04
CA ALA A 263 8.92 0.50 7.88
C ALA A 263 7.58 -0.15 8.19
N VAL A 264 7.29 -1.32 7.59
CA VAL A 264 6.05 -2.05 7.81
C VAL A 264 6.32 -3.54 8.02
N ARG A 265 5.48 -4.16 8.84
CA ARG A 265 5.43 -5.61 9.05
C ARG A 265 4.01 -6.08 8.84
N MET A 266 3.70 -6.50 7.60
CA MET A 266 2.34 -6.75 7.17
C MET A 266 1.71 -7.99 7.80
N TYR A 267 2.45 -9.11 7.84
CA TYR A 267 1.91 -10.40 8.27
C TYR A 267 2.91 -11.22 9.05
N ARG A 268 2.41 -12.01 10.00
CA ARG A 268 3.22 -12.89 10.86
C ARG A 268 3.48 -14.26 10.23
N SER A 269 2.56 -14.71 9.37
CA SER A 269 2.62 -16.03 8.75
C SER A 269 2.23 -16.00 7.27
N PHE A 270 2.63 -17.04 6.53
CA PHE A 270 2.22 -17.23 5.14
C PHE A 270 0.69 -17.34 5.00
N GLY A 271 0.04 -18.08 5.91
CA GLY A 271 -1.41 -18.24 5.87
C GLY A 271 -2.18 -16.94 6.10
N GLU A 272 -1.68 -16.09 7.01
CA GLU A 272 -2.25 -14.76 7.26
C GLU A 272 -2.07 -13.84 6.04
N ALA A 273 -0.88 -13.85 5.42
CA ALA A 273 -0.61 -13.12 4.19
C ALA A 273 -1.50 -13.59 3.03
N TRP A 274 -1.66 -14.91 2.89
CA TRP A 274 -2.56 -15.49 1.89
C TRP A 274 -4.00 -15.01 2.07
N ALA A 275 -4.53 -15.09 3.28
CA ALA A 275 -5.89 -14.64 3.60
C ALA A 275 -6.06 -13.14 3.34
N GLY A 276 -5.06 -12.32 3.69
CA GLY A 276 -5.06 -10.89 3.46
C GLY A 276 -5.07 -10.51 1.99
N PHE A 277 -4.23 -11.12 1.18
CA PHE A 277 -4.15 -10.81 -0.25
C PHE A 277 -5.27 -11.45 -1.07
N ARG A 278 -5.83 -12.57 -0.62
CA ARG A 278 -6.96 -13.24 -1.26
C ARG A 278 -8.18 -12.34 -1.44
N LYS A 279 -8.46 -11.43 -0.50
CA LYS A 279 -9.57 -10.47 -0.63
C LYS A 279 -9.36 -9.48 -1.78
N ASN A 280 -8.10 -9.16 -2.14
CA ASN A 280 -7.73 -8.06 -3.01
C ASN A 280 -7.40 -8.48 -4.45
N SER A 281 -6.81 -9.67 -4.64
CA SER A 281 -6.13 -10.03 -5.91
C SER A 281 -7.07 -10.05 -7.12
N TYR A 282 -8.29 -10.56 -7.00
CA TYR A 282 -9.29 -10.55 -8.07
C TYR A 282 -9.78 -9.14 -8.39
N LEU A 283 -9.95 -8.31 -7.37
CA LEU A 283 -10.42 -6.92 -7.50
C LEU A 283 -9.36 -6.03 -8.17
N LEU A 284 -8.08 -6.25 -7.86
CA LEU A 284 -6.95 -5.58 -8.54
C LEU A 284 -6.95 -5.82 -10.04
N ALA A 285 -7.34 -7.04 -10.47
CA ALA A 285 -7.49 -7.40 -11.87
C ALA A 285 -8.82 -6.93 -12.50
N GLY A 286 -9.58 -6.05 -11.82
CA GLY A 286 -10.80 -5.42 -12.33
C GLY A 286 -12.11 -6.04 -11.83
N GLY A 287 -12.07 -7.11 -11.01
CA GLY A 287 -13.26 -7.72 -10.38
C GLY A 287 -14.30 -8.29 -11.35
N ARG A 288 -13.92 -8.51 -12.60
CA ARG A 288 -14.76 -9.10 -13.68
C ARG A 288 -14.00 -10.20 -14.39
N PRO A 289 -14.69 -11.24 -14.91
CA PRO A 289 -14.02 -12.41 -15.51
C PRO A 289 -13.10 -12.07 -16.69
N ALA A 290 -13.51 -11.23 -17.62
CA ALA A 290 -12.72 -10.92 -18.82
C ALA A 290 -11.45 -10.09 -18.51
N PRO A 291 -11.51 -8.96 -17.77
CA PRO A 291 -10.30 -8.25 -17.32
C PRO A 291 -9.38 -9.13 -16.48
N PHE A 292 -9.95 -9.96 -15.60
CA PHE A 292 -9.17 -10.91 -14.80
C PHE A 292 -8.44 -11.93 -15.68
N ALA A 293 -9.11 -12.52 -16.65
CA ALA A 293 -8.48 -13.51 -17.55
C ALA A 293 -7.31 -12.87 -18.34
N ALA A 294 -7.49 -11.66 -18.85
CA ALA A 294 -6.44 -10.94 -19.56
C ALA A 294 -5.24 -10.61 -18.63
N PHE A 295 -5.52 -10.11 -17.43
CA PHE A 295 -4.50 -9.81 -16.43
C PHE A 295 -3.74 -11.08 -16.01
N PHE A 296 -4.47 -12.17 -15.71
CA PHE A 296 -3.88 -13.45 -15.32
C PHE A 296 -3.04 -14.07 -16.45
N ALA A 297 -3.51 -14.00 -17.69
CA ALA A 297 -2.74 -14.49 -18.84
C ALA A 297 -1.41 -13.70 -19.00
N LEU A 298 -1.46 -12.36 -18.88
CA LEU A 298 -0.26 -11.54 -18.92
C LEU A 298 0.67 -11.86 -17.74
N TYR A 299 0.12 -12.02 -16.53
CA TYR A 299 0.87 -12.42 -15.34
C TYR A 299 1.55 -13.78 -15.54
N ALA A 300 0.80 -14.76 -15.99
CA ALA A 300 1.32 -16.11 -16.23
C ALA A 300 2.42 -16.13 -17.32
N LEU A 301 2.21 -15.39 -18.41
CA LEU A 301 3.19 -15.25 -19.48
C LEU A 301 4.48 -14.58 -18.98
N SER A 302 4.36 -13.48 -18.24
CA SER A 302 5.54 -12.71 -17.80
C SER A 302 6.30 -13.38 -16.65
N TRP A 303 5.58 -14.01 -15.72
CA TRP A 303 6.17 -14.38 -14.42
C TRP A 303 6.19 -15.87 -14.12
N VAL A 304 5.27 -16.68 -14.73
CA VAL A 304 5.24 -18.14 -14.53
C VAL A 304 5.90 -18.89 -15.70
N ALA A 305 5.65 -18.45 -16.92
CA ALA A 305 6.22 -19.08 -18.12
C ALA A 305 7.76 -19.19 -18.13
N PRO A 306 8.53 -18.21 -17.59
CA PRO A 306 9.98 -18.36 -17.47
C PRO A 306 10.43 -19.64 -16.77
N THR A 307 9.77 -20.01 -15.69
CA THR A 307 10.06 -21.26 -14.96
C THR A 307 9.68 -22.50 -15.79
N ALA A 308 8.51 -22.49 -16.44
CA ALA A 308 8.08 -23.58 -17.31
C ALA A 308 9.03 -23.78 -18.52
N LEU A 309 9.56 -22.69 -19.07
CA LEU A 309 10.54 -22.74 -20.16
C LEU A 309 11.85 -23.41 -19.75
N VAL A 310 12.36 -23.13 -18.55
CA VAL A 310 13.57 -23.78 -18.02
C VAL A 310 13.33 -25.27 -17.77
N LEU A 311 12.20 -25.62 -17.18
CA LEU A 311 11.84 -27.03 -16.99
C LEU A 311 11.71 -27.78 -18.31
N GLY A 312 11.13 -27.14 -19.33
CA GLY A 312 11.06 -27.66 -20.70
C GLY A 312 12.44 -27.85 -21.35
N ALA A 313 13.37 -26.91 -21.11
CA ALA A 313 14.75 -27.03 -21.59
C ALA A 313 15.49 -28.18 -20.89
N ALA A 314 15.34 -28.34 -19.59
CA ALA A 314 15.89 -29.43 -18.81
C ALA A 314 15.34 -30.81 -19.25
N ALA A 315 14.08 -30.87 -19.69
CA ALA A 315 13.43 -32.06 -20.23
C ALA A 315 13.74 -32.32 -21.73
N GLY A 316 14.56 -31.47 -22.37
CA GLY A 316 14.90 -31.57 -23.79
C GLY A 316 13.82 -31.06 -24.76
N TRP A 317 12.75 -30.41 -24.25
CA TRP A 317 11.65 -29.87 -25.07
C TRP A 317 11.85 -28.45 -25.55
N ALA A 318 12.82 -27.74 -24.97
CA ALA A 318 13.13 -26.37 -25.32
C ALA A 318 14.65 -26.15 -25.47
N PRO A 319 15.10 -25.20 -26.32
CA PRO A 319 16.51 -24.88 -26.45
C PRO A 319 17.06 -24.22 -25.19
N ALA A 320 18.36 -24.30 -24.95
CA ALA A 320 19.05 -23.72 -23.77
C ALA A 320 18.79 -22.20 -23.61
N VAL A 321 18.56 -21.47 -24.71
CA VAL A 321 18.17 -20.04 -24.67
C VAL A 321 16.89 -19.78 -23.87
N ALA A 322 16.05 -20.78 -23.63
CA ALA A 322 14.87 -20.71 -22.81
C ALA A 322 15.16 -20.46 -21.32
N ALA A 323 16.42 -20.52 -20.88
CA ALA A 323 16.84 -20.17 -19.53
C ALA A 323 16.92 -18.64 -19.30
N TRP A 324 17.12 -17.82 -20.33
CA TRP A 324 17.28 -16.37 -20.19
C TRP A 324 16.07 -15.67 -19.56
N PRO A 325 14.82 -15.97 -19.89
CA PRO A 325 13.66 -15.39 -19.21
C PRO A 325 13.67 -15.57 -17.69
N LEU A 326 14.10 -16.74 -17.21
CA LEU A 326 14.19 -16.96 -15.76
C LEU A 326 15.33 -16.17 -15.13
N ALA A 327 16.49 -16.08 -15.80
CA ALA A 327 17.61 -15.28 -15.31
C ALA A 327 17.22 -13.79 -15.21
N THR A 328 16.59 -13.23 -16.22
CA THR A 328 16.10 -11.83 -16.20
C THR A 328 15.04 -11.61 -15.13
N LEU A 329 14.12 -12.56 -14.95
CA LEU A 329 13.11 -12.51 -13.88
C LEU A 329 13.74 -12.45 -12.49
N VAL A 330 14.69 -13.33 -12.20
CA VAL A 330 15.40 -13.37 -10.91
C VAL A 330 16.15 -12.06 -10.66
N LEU A 331 16.78 -11.49 -11.69
CA LEU A 331 17.47 -10.20 -11.58
C LEU A 331 16.52 -9.04 -11.26
N VAL A 332 15.36 -8.95 -11.94
CA VAL A 332 14.32 -7.94 -11.61
C VAL A 332 13.85 -8.11 -10.18
N LYS A 333 13.53 -9.35 -9.80
CA LYS A 333 13.04 -9.64 -8.45
C LYS A 333 14.09 -9.31 -7.39
N LEU A 334 15.36 -9.64 -7.63
CA LEU A 334 16.47 -9.33 -6.73
C LEU A 334 16.63 -7.81 -6.56
N ALA A 335 16.56 -7.04 -7.63
CA ALA A 335 16.69 -5.58 -7.58
C ALA A 335 15.56 -4.96 -6.72
N VAL A 336 14.31 -5.38 -6.96
CA VAL A 336 13.16 -4.90 -6.18
C VAL A 336 13.23 -5.33 -4.71
N ASP A 337 13.48 -6.60 -4.44
CA ASP A 337 13.51 -7.14 -3.08
C ASP A 337 14.61 -6.51 -2.23
N ARG A 338 15.80 -6.32 -2.82
CA ARG A 338 16.92 -5.65 -2.15
C ARG A 338 16.57 -4.21 -1.80
N TRP A 339 15.96 -3.50 -2.75
CA TRP A 339 15.52 -2.13 -2.52
C TRP A 339 14.44 -2.08 -1.43
N ALA A 340 13.44 -2.94 -1.49
CA ALA A 340 12.33 -3.00 -0.54
C ALA A 340 12.74 -3.52 0.85
N GLY A 341 13.89 -4.19 0.96
CA GLY A 341 14.45 -4.69 2.22
C GLY A 341 14.22 -6.16 2.50
N PHE A 342 13.75 -6.93 1.55
CA PHE A 342 13.58 -8.37 1.71
C PHE A 342 14.91 -9.13 1.74
N PRO A 343 14.95 -10.30 2.42
CA PRO A 343 16.11 -11.19 2.38
C PRO A 343 16.35 -11.76 0.98
N VAL A 344 17.62 -12.04 0.65
CA VAL A 344 18.02 -12.58 -0.67
C VAL A 344 17.33 -13.91 -1.01
N TRP A 345 17.03 -14.75 -0.01
CA TRP A 345 16.36 -16.02 -0.24
C TRP A 345 14.96 -15.86 -0.87
N VAL A 346 14.27 -14.73 -0.64
CA VAL A 346 12.98 -14.41 -1.27
C VAL A 346 13.16 -14.29 -2.78
N SER A 347 14.22 -13.61 -3.22
CA SER A 347 14.55 -13.46 -4.64
C SER A 347 15.03 -14.78 -5.26
N ALA A 348 15.80 -15.58 -4.52
CA ALA A 348 16.22 -16.91 -4.96
C ALA A 348 15.01 -17.85 -5.18
N LEU A 349 13.93 -17.66 -4.41
CA LEU A 349 12.65 -18.35 -4.55
C LEU A 349 11.66 -17.59 -5.45
N ALA A 350 12.12 -16.69 -6.33
CA ALA A 350 11.24 -15.97 -7.26
C ALA A 350 10.25 -16.88 -8.03
N PRO A 351 10.66 -18.04 -8.57
CA PRO A 351 9.73 -18.95 -9.21
C PRO A 351 8.57 -19.39 -8.31
N VAL A 352 8.88 -19.72 -7.04
CA VAL A 352 7.90 -20.13 -6.04
C VAL A 352 7.00 -18.95 -5.65
N THR A 353 7.59 -17.80 -5.38
CA THR A 353 6.86 -16.55 -5.04
C THR A 353 5.83 -16.20 -6.11
N LEU A 354 6.24 -16.24 -7.39
CA LEU A 354 5.37 -15.85 -8.49
C LEU A 354 4.33 -16.93 -8.83
N ALA A 355 4.66 -18.21 -8.63
CA ALA A 355 3.69 -19.28 -8.71
C ALA A 355 2.63 -19.17 -7.59
N CYS A 356 3.04 -18.85 -6.36
CA CYS A 356 2.11 -18.54 -5.26
C CYS A 356 1.21 -17.34 -5.62
N GLY A 357 1.77 -16.29 -6.24
CA GLY A 357 0.98 -15.16 -6.73
C GLY A 357 -0.08 -15.55 -7.76
N ALA A 358 0.24 -16.44 -8.69
CA ALA A 358 -0.72 -16.98 -9.65
C ALA A 358 -1.82 -17.81 -8.96
N ALA A 359 -1.43 -18.71 -8.07
CA ALA A 359 -2.38 -19.53 -7.30
C ALA A 359 -3.31 -18.66 -6.43
N LEU A 360 -2.76 -17.62 -5.80
CA LEU A 360 -3.51 -16.65 -5.00
C LEU A 360 -4.55 -15.89 -5.84
N GLN A 361 -4.22 -15.49 -7.07
CA GLN A 361 -5.15 -14.83 -7.99
C GLN A 361 -6.33 -15.75 -8.33
N LEU A 362 -6.07 -17.03 -8.61
CA LEU A 362 -7.11 -18.03 -8.90
C LEU A 362 -7.99 -18.31 -7.68
N ASP A 363 -7.38 -18.47 -6.49
CA ASP A 363 -8.11 -18.66 -5.23
C ASP A 363 -8.96 -17.42 -4.89
N SER A 364 -8.43 -16.22 -5.12
CA SER A 364 -9.18 -14.98 -4.97
C SER A 364 -10.42 -14.93 -5.89
N ALA A 365 -10.24 -15.22 -7.18
CA ALA A 365 -11.34 -15.24 -8.13
C ALA A 365 -12.42 -16.26 -7.74
N TRP A 366 -12.00 -17.46 -7.35
CA TRP A 366 -12.90 -18.51 -6.87
C TRP A 366 -13.65 -18.11 -5.58
N ALA A 367 -12.97 -17.47 -4.63
CA ALA A 367 -13.58 -17.02 -3.39
C ALA A 367 -14.63 -15.92 -3.63
N HIS A 368 -14.34 -14.96 -4.53
CA HIS A 368 -15.29 -13.92 -4.91
C HIS A 368 -16.51 -14.50 -5.64
N ALA A 369 -16.31 -15.45 -6.56
CA ALA A 369 -17.40 -16.12 -7.28
C ALA A 369 -18.36 -16.87 -6.33
N ARG A 370 -17.86 -17.31 -5.16
CA ARG A 370 -18.66 -18.02 -4.14
C ARG A 370 -19.11 -17.16 -2.96
N GLY A 371 -18.82 -15.87 -2.97
CA GLY A 371 -19.15 -14.98 -1.84
C GLY A 371 -18.44 -15.32 -0.52
N ARG A 372 -17.29 -16.02 -0.58
CA ARG A 372 -16.55 -16.52 0.59
C ARG A 372 -15.35 -15.62 0.98
N VAL A 373 -15.45 -14.34 0.74
CA VAL A 373 -14.39 -13.40 1.10
C VAL A 373 -14.69 -12.80 2.46
N ALA A 374 -13.79 -12.99 3.41
CA ALA A 374 -13.85 -12.43 4.75
C ALA A 374 -12.51 -11.84 5.16
N TRP A 375 -12.53 -10.86 6.06
CA TRP A 375 -11.35 -10.25 6.64
C TRP A 375 -11.60 -9.85 8.09
N LYS A 376 -10.67 -10.22 8.99
CA LYS A 376 -10.75 -9.93 10.44
C LYS A 376 -12.14 -10.21 11.02
N GLY A 377 -12.68 -11.40 10.72
CA GLY A 377 -13.97 -11.88 11.25
C GLY A 377 -15.23 -11.30 10.57
N ARG A 378 -15.09 -10.39 9.58
CA ARG A 378 -16.23 -9.80 8.87
C ARG A 378 -16.31 -10.29 7.43
N SER A 379 -17.54 -10.67 6.97
CA SER A 379 -17.79 -10.98 5.55
C SER A 379 -17.67 -9.71 4.70
N VAL A 380 -17.04 -9.85 3.55
CA VAL A 380 -16.93 -8.78 2.54
C VAL A 380 -18.10 -8.85 1.54
N ALA A 381 -18.74 -10.02 1.41
CA ALA A 381 -19.81 -10.27 0.42
C ALA A 381 -21.13 -9.56 0.76
N ASP A 382 -21.42 -9.32 2.04
CA ASP A 382 -22.70 -8.74 2.50
C ASP A 382 -22.82 -7.22 2.28
N ARG A 383 -21.84 -6.60 1.62
CA ARG A 383 -21.66 -5.15 1.57
C ARG A 383 -21.70 -4.59 0.16
N ARG A 384 -22.54 -5.12 -0.73
CA ARG A 384 -22.82 -4.42 -2.00
C ARG A 384 -23.40 -3.04 -1.65
N PRO A 385 -22.80 -1.94 -2.15
CA PRO A 385 -23.38 -0.62 -1.93
C PRO A 385 -24.80 -0.61 -2.46
N ALA A 386 -25.71 0.01 -1.72
CA ALA A 386 -26.99 0.42 -2.28
C ALA A 386 -26.69 1.22 -3.55
N PRO A 387 -27.46 1.05 -4.64
CA PRO A 387 -27.29 1.86 -5.84
C PRO A 387 -27.30 3.33 -5.45
N PRO A 388 -26.47 4.19 -6.08
CA PRO A 388 -26.42 5.59 -5.76
C PRO A 388 -27.83 6.14 -5.82
N ALA A 389 -28.26 6.82 -4.76
CA ALA A 389 -29.53 7.55 -4.76
C ALA A 389 -29.49 8.49 -5.97
N ALA A 390 -30.50 8.39 -6.84
CA ALA A 390 -30.64 9.29 -7.96
C ALA A 390 -30.56 10.72 -7.41
N ARG A 391 -29.55 11.47 -7.83
CA ARG A 391 -29.48 12.90 -7.52
C ARG A 391 -30.69 13.55 -8.19
N ALA A 392 -31.65 13.99 -7.40
CA ALA A 392 -32.76 14.82 -7.85
C ALA A 392 -32.25 16.22 -8.20
#